data_53dbc816d35fbb35c941969f82e059b9
#
_entry.id   53dbc816d35fbb35c941969f82e059b9
#
_cell.length_a   1.000
_cell.length_b   1.000
_cell.length_c   1.000
_cell.angle_alpha   90.00
_cell.angle_beta   90.00
_cell.angle_gamma   90.00
#
_symmetry.space_group_name_H-M   'P 1'
#
loop_
_entity.id
_entity.type
_entity.pdbx_description
1 polymer ?
#
loop_
_entity_poly.entity_id
_entity_poly.type
_entity_poly.pdbx_seq_one_letter_code
_entity_poly.pdbx_strand_id
1 'polypeptide(L)'
;MRTIVTAGAKGADIDVFACAIAYAELLRLEGKDAIPVIAGTFTMSVTPSILEWGATYEKDHVSESTDSYVLVDISDPKHVPSFVDLEKVTEVYDHRFGHEDFWKQNINLNSHIEMVGACGTLIWEEFKKRGKQSEITVPSAKLLLASIVSNTLNFRGPITTDRDLVAYSELKEITGLNEEWVSAYFLEQEDILLKDFKNYLKADTKLFRMPFGEFVIAQIELWDASTIIKTKTTEINDVMQEHASLPWILNAPNISNGFNYIYSTNKEGKRIIEEKLNIKFIGDIAKTDRLMMRKEIMKILLAS
;
A
#
# COMPACT_ATOMS: atom_id res chain seq x y z
N MET A 1 -4.87 27.52 -16.58
CA MET A 1 -5.54 26.64 -15.59
C MET A 1 -4.55 25.53 -15.28
N ARG A 2 -4.12 25.42 -14.03
CA ARG A 2 -3.17 24.41 -13.58
C ARG A 2 -3.93 23.23 -12.99
N THR A 3 -3.47 22.01 -13.29
CA THR A 3 -4.01 20.79 -12.69
C THR A 3 -3.07 20.28 -11.61
N ILE A 4 -3.58 20.17 -10.38
CA ILE A 4 -2.86 19.61 -9.26
C ILE A 4 -3.20 18.13 -9.16
N VAL A 5 -2.20 17.26 -9.33
CA VAL A 5 -2.37 15.82 -9.14
C VAL A 5 -1.91 15.48 -7.72
N THR A 6 -2.81 15.01 -6.88
CA THR A 6 -2.53 14.78 -5.47
C THR A 6 -3.24 13.54 -4.93
N ALA A 7 -2.88 13.13 -3.73
CA ALA A 7 -3.41 11.97 -3.03
C ALA A 7 -3.79 12.33 -1.58
N GLY A 8 -3.92 11.33 -0.73
CA GLY A 8 -4.28 11.52 0.67
C GLY A 8 -3.26 12.36 1.48
N ALA A 9 -3.75 13.07 2.50
CA ALA A 9 -2.94 13.94 3.35
C ALA A 9 -2.05 13.17 4.36
N LYS A 10 -2.28 11.87 4.56
CA LYS A 10 -1.57 11.06 5.56
C LYS A 10 -0.77 9.97 4.87
N GLY A 11 0.53 9.89 5.20
CA GLY A 11 1.39 8.78 4.81
C GLY A 11 1.40 8.52 3.29
N ALA A 12 2.34 9.09 2.56
CA ALA A 12 2.50 8.84 1.14
C ALA A 12 3.31 7.54 0.96
N ASP A 13 2.65 6.48 0.52
CA ASP A 13 3.30 5.25 0.10
C ASP A 13 3.76 5.33 -1.37
N ILE A 14 4.35 4.26 -1.86
CA ILE A 14 4.86 4.22 -3.24
C ILE A 14 3.74 4.32 -4.27
N ASP A 15 2.51 3.89 -3.97
CA ASP A 15 1.38 3.99 -4.90
C ASP A 15 0.93 5.44 -5.07
N VAL A 16 0.78 6.15 -3.96
CA VAL A 16 0.54 7.61 -3.93
C VAL A 16 1.62 8.34 -4.73
N PHE A 17 2.90 8.06 -4.43
CA PHE A 17 4.04 8.73 -5.05
C PHE A 17 4.10 8.50 -6.56
N ALA A 18 3.99 7.24 -6.97
CA ALA A 18 4.03 6.83 -8.37
C ALA A 18 2.88 7.41 -9.18
N CYS A 19 1.65 7.27 -8.67
CA CYS A 19 0.45 7.71 -9.35
C CYS A 19 0.43 9.24 -9.55
N ALA A 20 0.80 10.01 -8.52
CA ALA A 20 0.82 11.47 -8.65
C ALA A 20 1.82 11.95 -9.71
N ILE A 21 3.02 11.38 -9.73
CA ILE A 21 4.07 11.75 -10.69
C ILE A 21 3.71 11.32 -12.10
N ALA A 22 3.34 10.05 -12.30
CA ALA A 22 3.05 9.50 -13.61
C ALA A 22 1.80 10.15 -14.23
N TYR A 23 0.75 10.40 -13.42
CA TYR A 23 -0.45 11.04 -13.95
C TYR A 23 -0.22 12.50 -14.30
N ALA A 24 0.56 13.26 -13.52
CA ALA A 24 0.95 14.62 -13.89
C ALA A 24 1.79 14.63 -15.18
N GLU A 25 2.66 13.63 -15.39
CA GLU A 25 3.37 13.46 -16.65
C GLU A 25 2.41 13.21 -17.83
N LEU A 26 1.44 12.30 -17.66
CA LEU A 26 0.42 12.02 -18.67
C LEU A 26 -0.32 13.29 -19.11
N LEU A 27 -0.74 14.12 -18.15
CA LEU A 27 -1.40 15.39 -18.45
C LEU A 27 -0.49 16.37 -19.18
N ARG A 28 0.80 16.43 -18.83
CA ARG A 28 1.78 17.27 -19.55
C ARG A 28 2.02 16.79 -20.99
N LEU A 29 2.01 15.48 -21.24
CA LEU A 29 2.07 14.90 -22.59
C LEU A 29 0.83 15.24 -23.43
N GLU A 30 -0.29 15.62 -22.79
CA GLU A 30 -1.49 16.16 -23.44
C GLU A 30 -1.44 17.70 -23.58
N GLY A 31 -0.34 18.34 -23.21
CA GLY A 31 -0.19 19.81 -23.30
C GLY A 31 -0.85 20.59 -22.16
N LYS A 32 -1.25 19.91 -21.07
CA LYS A 32 -1.82 20.56 -19.87
C LYS A 32 -0.70 21.01 -18.91
N ASP A 33 -0.93 22.11 -18.20
CA ASP A 33 -0.08 22.52 -17.06
C ASP A 33 -0.48 21.68 -15.84
N ALA A 34 0.35 20.70 -15.49
CA ALA A 34 0.06 19.77 -14.40
C ALA A 34 1.28 19.56 -13.49
N ILE A 35 1.06 19.57 -12.16
CA ILE A 35 2.08 19.35 -11.17
C ILE A 35 1.65 18.25 -10.18
N PRO A 36 2.57 17.33 -9.78
CA PRO A 36 2.32 16.40 -8.70
C PRO A 36 2.58 17.07 -7.35
N VAL A 37 1.63 16.97 -6.43
CA VAL A 37 1.73 17.49 -5.06
C VAL A 37 1.52 16.35 -4.07
N ILE A 38 2.50 16.12 -3.20
CA ILE A 38 2.49 15.01 -2.23
C ILE A 38 2.55 15.58 -0.82
N ALA A 39 1.38 15.78 -0.21
CA ALA A 39 1.21 16.43 1.07
C ALA A 39 1.61 15.56 2.29
N GLY A 40 1.67 14.24 2.13
CA GLY A 40 1.98 13.30 3.20
C GLY A 40 3.49 13.11 3.42
N THR A 41 3.84 12.55 4.58
CA THR A 41 5.19 12.03 4.82
C THR A 41 5.35 10.66 4.16
N PHE A 42 6.52 10.39 3.58
CA PHE A 42 6.78 9.10 2.96
C PHE A 42 6.76 7.96 3.98
N THR A 43 6.13 6.86 3.59
CA THR A 43 6.25 5.58 4.29
C THR A 43 7.53 4.87 3.86
N MET A 44 7.86 3.74 4.50
CA MET A 44 9.05 2.95 4.16
C MET A 44 9.05 2.41 2.73
N SER A 45 7.89 2.35 2.05
CA SER A 45 7.80 1.87 0.67
C SER A 45 8.36 2.86 -0.36
N VAL A 46 8.50 4.15 0.01
CA VAL A 46 9.25 5.13 -0.78
C VAL A 46 10.69 5.12 -0.28
N THR A 47 11.45 4.13 -0.74
CA THR A 47 12.83 3.91 -0.29
C THR A 47 13.82 4.96 -0.84
N PRO A 48 15.01 5.13 -0.24
CA PRO A 48 16.07 5.98 -0.78
C PRO A 48 16.39 5.68 -2.24
N SER A 49 16.49 4.40 -2.63
CA SER A 49 16.76 4.01 -4.02
C SER A 49 15.66 4.44 -5.00
N ILE A 50 14.40 4.47 -4.56
CA ILE A 50 13.28 5.02 -5.35
C ILE A 50 13.45 6.53 -5.56
N LEU A 51 13.83 7.27 -4.54
CA LEU A 51 14.03 8.72 -4.61
C LEU A 51 15.18 9.12 -5.55
N GLU A 52 16.19 8.25 -5.71
CA GLU A 52 17.30 8.44 -6.65
C GLU A 52 16.87 8.39 -8.12
N TRP A 53 15.66 7.94 -8.44
CA TRP A 53 15.14 7.99 -9.81
C TRP A 53 14.82 9.41 -10.29
N GLY A 54 14.94 10.40 -9.41
CA GLY A 54 14.96 11.82 -9.77
C GLY A 54 13.60 12.41 -10.12
N ALA A 55 12.51 11.80 -9.64
CA ALA A 55 11.17 12.34 -9.84
C ALA A 55 11.00 13.69 -9.11
N THR A 56 10.34 14.64 -9.77
CA THR A 56 10.09 15.97 -9.22
C THR A 56 8.65 16.12 -8.79
N TYR A 57 8.43 16.69 -7.59
CA TYR A 57 7.12 16.91 -6.99
C TYR A 57 7.17 18.09 -6.02
N GLU A 58 6.01 18.64 -5.69
CA GLU A 58 5.85 19.63 -4.63
C GLU A 58 5.34 18.96 -3.34
N LYS A 59 5.76 19.43 -2.18
CA LYS A 59 5.35 18.87 -0.88
C LYS A 59 4.12 19.55 -0.29
N ASP A 60 3.84 20.75 -0.78
CA ASP A 60 2.73 21.59 -0.29
C ASP A 60 2.21 22.42 -1.44
N HIS A 61 0.98 22.89 -1.33
CA HIS A 61 0.36 23.73 -2.34
C HIS A 61 -0.54 24.79 -1.69
N VAL A 62 -0.46 25.99 -2.22
CA VAL A 62 -1.39 27.07 -1.92
C VAL A 62 -2.42 27.15 -3.03
N SER A 63 -3.67 26.81 -2.73
CA SER A 63 -4.76 26.75 -3.71
C SER A 63 -4.99 28.11 -4.39
N GLU A 64 -5.08 28.10 -5.71
CA GLU A 64 -5.45 29.25 -6.53
C GLU A 64 -6.87 29.07 -7.09
N SER A 65 -7.54 30.20 -7.41
CA SER A 65 -8.90 30.17 -7.96
C SER A 65 -9.01 29.43 -9.30
N THR A 66 -7.91 29.37 -10.06
CA THR A 66 -7.80 28.75 -11.38
C THR A 66 -7.38 27.28 -11.35
N ASP A 67 -7.09 26.72 -10.17
CA ASP A 67 -6.68 25.33 -10.04
C ASP A 67 -7.83 24.36 -10.29
N SER A 68 -7.49 23.20 -10.83
CA SER A 68 -8.31 21.98 -10.85
C SER A 68 -7.52 20.83 -10.24
N TYR A 69 -8.21 19.79 -9.80
CA TYR A 69 -7.58 18.70 -9.05
C TYR A 69 -7.87 17.35 -9.68
N VAL A 70 -6.86 16.50 -9.67
CA VAL A 70 -6.99 15.06 -9.91
C VAL A 70 -6.56 14.34 -8.64
N LEU A 71 -7.40 13.43 -8.17
CA LEU A 71 -7.11 12.60 -7.00
C LEU A 71 -6.66 11.22 -7.46
N VAL A 72 -5.51 10.76 -6.96
CA VAL A 72 -4.95 9.44 -7.23
C VAL A 72 -4.71 8.70 -5.93
N ASP A 73 -5.01 7.41 -5.90
CA ASP A 73 -4.92 6.55 -4.73
C ASP A 73 -5.63 7.09 -3.48
N ILE A 74 -6.70 7.83 -3.70
CA ILE A 74 -7.60 8.35 -2.66
C ILE A 74 -8.99 8.60 -3.22
N SER A 75 -10.02 8.07 -2.54
CA SER A 75 -11.41 8.35 -2.85
C SER A 75 -12.22 8.82 -1.63
N ASP A 76 -11.72 8.64 -0.41
CA ASP A 76 -12.38 9.17 0.80
C ASP A 76 -12.20 10.69 0.90
N PRO A 77 -13.28 11.50 0.74
CA PRO A 77 -13.19 12.95 0.76
C PRO A 77 -12.70 13.52 2.11
N LYS A 78 -12.78 12.75 3.19
CA LYS A 78 -12.31 13.17 4.53
C LYS A 78 -10.80 13.11 4.68
N HIS A 79 -10.12 12.39 3.79
CA HIS A 79 -8.68 12.20 3.83
C HIS A 79 -7.93 12.99 2.76
N VAL A 80 -8.65 13.75 1.94
CA VAL A 80 -8.06 14.63 0.92
C VAL A 80 -7.35 15.81 1.61
N PRO A 81 -6.22 16.32 1.08
CA PRO A 81 -5.53 17.48 1.62
C PRO A 81 -6.43 18.72 1.69
N SER A 82 -6.23 19.56 2.71
CA SER A 82 -7.09 20.73 2.97
C SER A 82 -7.01 21.83 1.91
N PHE A 83 -5.98 21.82 1.06
CA PHE A 83 -5.88 22.74 -0.06
C PHE A 83 -6.74 22.35 -1.27
N VAL A 84 -7.29 21.13 -1.29
CA VAL A 84 -8.12 20.65 -2.40
C VAL A 84 -9.55 21.13 -2.22
N ASP A 85 -10.02 21.90 -3.20
CA ASP A 85 -11.43 22.23 -3.37
C ASP A 85 -12.15 21.04 -4.06
N LEU A 86 -13.00 20.34 -3.34
CA LEU A 86 -13.69 19.15 -3.85
C LEU A 86 -14.60 19.46 -5.05
N GLU A 87 -15.12 20.70 -5.18
CA GLU A 87 -15.95 21.11 -6.32
C GLU A 87 -15.14 21.28 -7.62
N LYS A 88 -13.80 21.40 -7.48
CA LYS A 88 -12.87 21.53 -8.60
C LYS A 88 -12.11 20.24 -8.92
N VAL A 89 -12.47 19.13 -8.26
CA VAL A 89 -11.93 17.82 -8.63
C VAL A 89 -12.52 17.39 -9.96
N THR A 90 -11.67 17.02 -10.90
CA THR A 90 -12.06 16.65 -12.26
C THR A 90 -11.95 15.16 -12.54
N GLU A 91 -11.09 14.46 -11.83
CA GLU A 91 -10.83 13.03 -12.02
C GLU A 91 -10.43 12.40 -10.69
N VAL A 92 -10.86 11.13 -10.45
CA VAL A 92 -10.50 10.33 -9.29
C VAL A 92 -10.11 8.92 -9.73
N TYR A 93 -8.95 8.46 -9.28
CA TYR A 93 -8.45 7.10 -9.48
C TYR A 93 -8.15 6.47 -8.12
N ASP A 94 -8.81 5.36 -7.78
CA ASP A 94 -8.55 4.61 -6.54
C ASP A 94 -8.88 3.13 -6.75
N HIS A 95 -8.24 2.28 -5.97
CA HIS A 95 -8.49 0.84 -5.95
C HIS A 95 -9.21 0.36 -4.68
N ARG A 96 -9.68 1.31 -3.84
CA ARG A 96 -10.41 1.07 -2.60
C ARG A 96 -11.86 1.53 -2.72
N PHE A 97 -12.79 0.61 -2.53
CA PHE A 97 -14.22 0.87 -2.59
C PHE A 97 -14.76 1.58 -1.35
N GLY A 98 -15.94 2.21 -1.51
CA GLY A 98 -16.74 2.78 -0.43
C GLY A 98 -17.14 4.24 -0.63
N HIS A 99 -16.61 4.91 -1.65
CA HIS A 99 -16.90 6.32 -1.92
C HIS A 99 -17.37 6.60 -3.36
N GLU A 100 -17.71 5.55 -4.13
CA GLU A 100 -18.11 5.65 -5.53
C GLU A 100 -19.35 6.53 -5.70
N ASP A 101 -20.34 6.37 -4.83
CA ASP A 101 -21.60 7.13 -4.91
C ASP A 101 -21.40 8.62 -4.60
N PHE A 102 -20.44 8.96 -3.72
CA PHE A 102 -20.08 10.35 -3.48
C PHE A 102 -19.59 11.03 -4.76
N TRP A 103 -18.69 10.37 -5.50
CA TRP A 103 -18.11 10.94 -6.71
C TRP A 103 -19.04 10.88 -7.92
N LYS A 104 -19.90 9.89 -8.04
CA LYS A 104 -20.93 9.80 -9.10
C LYS A 104 -21.96 10.94 -9.09
N GLN A 105 -22.13 11.62 -7.97
CA GLN A 105 -23.02 12.77 -7.86
C GLN A 105 -22.52 14.00 -8.61
N ASN A 106 -21.23 14.06 -8.94
CA ASN A 106 -20.62 15.12 -9.74
C ASN A 106 -20.60 14.71 -11.22
N ILE A 107 -21.54 15.23 -12.03
CA ILE A 107 -21.70 14.88 -13.45
C ILE A 107 -20.49 15.20 -14.33
N ASN A 108 -19.60 16.10 -13.88
CA ASN A 108 -18.41 16.50 -14.63
C ASN A 108 -17.16 15.73 -14.20
N LEU A 109 -17.28 14.77 -13.28
CA LEU A 109 -16.18 14.03 -12.71
C LEU A 109 -16.03 12.65 -13.36
N ASN A 110 -14.84 12.35 -13.84
CA ASN A 110 -14.42 11.00 -14.20
C ASN A 110 -13.93 10.27 -12.94
N SER A 111 -14.71 9.29 -12.49
CA SER A 111 -14.39 8.49 -11.31
C SER A 111 -14.07 7.05 -11.73
N HIS A 112 -12.83 6.63 -11.46
CA HIS A 112 -12.29 5.30 -11.75
C HIS A 112 -11.90 4.63 -10.43
N ILE A 113 -12.91 4.14 -9.70
CA ILE A 113 -12.73 3.39 -8.47
C ILE A 113 -12.98 1.92 -8.80
N GLU A 114 -11.90 1.15 -8.96
CA GLU A 114 -11.94 -0.18 -9.54
C GLU A 114 -11.11 -1.19 -8.74
N MET A 115 -11.52 -2.45 -8.75
CA MET A 115 -10.79 -3.50 -8.04
C MET A 115 -9.54 -3.92 -8.82
N VAL A 116 -8.39 -3.45 -8.39
CA VAL A 116 -7.05 -3.84 -8.83
C VAL A 116 -6.10 -3.88 -7.64
N GLY A 117 -4.94 -4.47 -7.81
CA GLY A 117 -3.94 -4.58 -6.75
C GLY A 117 -3.28 -3.27 -6.37
N ALA A 118 -3.12 -2.35 -7.33
CA ALA A 118 -2.51 -1.04 -7.15
C ALA A 118 -3.20 0.02 -8.00
N CYS A 119 -3.27 1.26 -7.51
CA CYS A 119 -3.74 2.38 -8.31
C CYS A 119 -2.80 2.63 -9.52
N GLY A 120 -1.51 2.33 -9.39
CA GLY A 120 -0.55 2.38 -10.50
C GLY A 120 -0.95 1.58 -11.73
N THR A 121 -1.69 0.49 -11.56
CA THR A 121 -2.29 -0.28 -12.67
C THR A 121 -3.30 0.57 -13.44
N LEU A 122 -4.19 1.28 -12.76
CA LEU A 122 -5.17 2.18 -13.39
C LEU A 122 -4.49 3.31 -14.14
N ILE A 123 -3.44 3.90 -13.55
CA ILE A 123 -2.69 4.98 -14.20
C ILE A 123 -1.96 4.48 -15.46
N TRP A 124 -1.36 3.29 -15.42
CA TRP A 124 -0.76 2.70 -16.62
C TRP A 124 -1.79 2.45 -17.72
N GLU A 125 -2.98 1.96 -17.37
CA GLU A 125 -4.08 1.78 -18.33
C GLU A 125 -4.55 3.09 -18.93
N GLU A 126 -4.57 4.20 -18.18
CA GLU A 126 -4.86 5.53 -18.73
C GLU A 126 -3.80 5.99 -19.73
N PHE A 127 -2.50 5.72 -19.52
CA PHE A 127 -1.48 5.94 -20.54
C PHE A 127 -1.80 5.21 -21.85
N LYS A 128 -2.20 3.94 -21.75
CA LYS A 128 -2.57 3.14 -22.92
C LYS A 128 -3.84 3.66 -23.60
N LYS A 129 -4.88 3.92 -22.85
CA LYS A 129 -6.16 4.43 -23.34
C LYS A 129 -6.03 5.76 -24.06
N ARG A 130 -5.11 6.64 -23.61
CA ARG A 130 -4.82 7.93 -24.23
C ARG A 130 -3.73 7.85 -25.31
N GLY A 131 -3.22 6.66 -25.63
CA GLY A 131 -2.20 6.44 -26.67
C GLY A 131 -0.82 7.02 -26.32
N LYS A 132 -0.53 7.17 -25.02
CA LYS A 132 0.71 7.80 -24.50
C LYS A 132 1.72 6.80 -23.91
N GLN A 133 1.46 5.50 -24.00
CA GLN A 133 2.31 4.47 -23.41
C GLN A 133 3.76 4.45 -23.93
N SER A 134 3.98 4.91 -25.17
CA SER A 134 5.34 5.00 -25.75
C SER A 134 6.07 6.31 -25.39
N GLU A 135 5.36 7.27 -24.77
CA GLU A 135 5.91 8.58 -24.41
C GLU A 135 6.22 8.69 -22.90
N ILE A 136 5.84 7.67 -22.10
CA ILE A 136 6.15 7.66 -20.66
C ILE A 136 7.66 7.67 -20.44
N THR A 137 8.12 8.48 -19.50
CA THR A 137 9.53 8.48 -19.12
C THR A 137 9.90 7.22 -18.31
N VAL A 138 11.14 6.78 -18.40
CA VAL A 138 11.64 5.62 -17.66
C VAL A 138 11.48 5.80 -16.13
N PRO A 139 11.74 6.97 -15.52
CA PRO A 139 11.45 7.18 -14.10
C PRO A 139 9.98 6.95 -13.74
N SER A 140 9.02 7.51 -14.47
CA SER A 140 7.59 7.30 -14.20
C SER A 140 7.16 5.84 -14.40
N ALA A 141 7.66 5.18 -15.44
CA ALA A 141 7.41 3.76 -15.66
C ALA A 141 7.96 2.89 -14.50
N LYS A 142 9.16 3.20 -13.99
CA LYS A 142 9.74 2.53 -12.81
C LYS A 142 8.90 2.74 -11.56
N LEU A 143 8.41 3.96 -11.34
CA LEU A 143 7.54 4.26 -10.20
C LEU A 143 6.24 3.46 -10.26
N LEU A 144 5.56 3.41 -11.41
CA LEU A 144 4.35 2.62 -11.58
C LEU A 144 4.61 1.12 -11.38
N LEU A 145 5.73 0.58 -11.88
CA LEU A 145 6.12 -0.80 -11.63
C LEU A 145 6.34 -1.06 -10.14
N ALA A 146 7.05 -0.17 -9.43
CA ALA A 146 7.30 -0.28 -7.99
C ALA A 146 6.00 -0.25 -7.19
N SER A 147 5.05 0.61 -7.56
CA SER A 147 3.72 0.69 -6.96
C SER A 147 2.99 -0.65 -7.06
N ILE A 148 2.94 -1.25 -8.26
CA ILE A 148 2.28 -2.54 -8.50
C ILE A 148 2.94 -3.66 -7.68
N VAL A 149 4.27 -3.75 -7.71
CA VAL A 149 5.04 -4.77 -6.97
C VAL A 149 4.80 -4.64 -5.45
N SER A 150 4.83 -3.42 -4.93
CA SER A 150 4.65 -3.15 -3.50
C SER A 150 3.25 -3.51 -3.03
N ASN A 151 2.22 -2.96 -3.67
CA ASN A 151 0.84 -3.11 -3.22
C ASN A 151 0.29 -4.52 -3.41
N THR A 152 0.78 -5.24 -4.43
CA THR A 152 0.43 -6.65 -4.65
C THR A 152 1.26 -7.62 -3.79
N LEU A 153 2.23 -7.12 -3.02
CA LEU A 153 3.21 -7.92 -2.29
C LEU A 153 3.89 -8.94 -3.23
N ASN A 154 4.45 -8.42 -4.31
CA ASN A 154 5.03 -9.23 -5.38
C ASN A 154 4.04 -10.29 -5.91
N PHE A 155 2.80 -9.87 -6.21
CA PHE A 155 1.69 -10.70 -6.73
C PHE A 155 1.23 -11.84 -5.80
N ARG A 156 1.64 -11.83 -4.53
CA ARG A 156 1.20 -12.80 -3.52
C ARG A 156 0.06 -12.31 -2.66
N GLY A 157 -0.20 -11.01 -2.70
CA GLY A 157 -1.32 -10.38 -1.99
C GLY A 157 -2.67 -10.78 -2.58
N PRO A 158 -3.71 -10.93 -1.73
CA PRO A 158 -5.03 -11.40 -2.15
C PRO A 158 -5.80 -10.41 -3.04
N ILE A 159 -5.32 -9.18 -3.16
CA ILE A 159 -5.92 -8.14 -4.00
C ILE A 159 -5.36 -8.13 -5.42
N THR A 160 -4.35 -8.96 -5.72
CA THR A 160 -3.73 -9.05 -7.05
C THR A 160 -4.75 -9.48 -8.10
N THR A 161 -4.74 -8.83 -9.24
CA THR A 161 -5.58 -9.14 -10.40
C THR A 161 -4.74 -9.43 -11.65
N ASP A 162 -5.34 -10.02 -12.67
CA ASP A 162 -4.68 -10.23 -13.97
C ASP A 162 -4.27 -8.89 -14.62
N ARG A 163 -4.98 -7.79 -14.32
CA ARG A 163 -4.63 -6.44 -14.81
C ARG A 163 -3.29 -5.97 -14.27
N ASP A 164 -3.00 -6.27 -13.00
CA ASP A 164 -1.71 -5.95 -12.37
C ASP A 164 -0.56 -6.73 -13.01
N LEU A 165 -0.79 -8.01 -13.32
CA LEU A 165 0.21 -8.85 -14.00
C LEU A 165 0.51 -8.36 -15.41
N VAL A 166 -0.51 -7.94 -16.16
CA VAL A 166 -0.36 -7.37 -17.50
C VAL A 166 0.41 -6.04 -17.43
N ALA A 167 -0.02 -5.12 -16.55
CA ALA A 167 0.64 -3.84 -16.36
C ALA A 167 2.12 -4.00 -15.95
N TYR A 168 2.41 -4.90 -15.02
CA TYR A 168 3.77 -5.22 -14.61
C TYR A 168 4.62 -5.73 -15.78
N SER A 169 4.10 -6.68 -16.59
CA SER A 169 4.83 -7.24 -17.71
C SER A 169 5.22 -6.17 -18.74
N GLU A 170 4.27 -5.29 -19.09
CA GLU A 170 4.49 -4.19 -20.04
C GLU A 170 5.49 -3.15 -19.49
N LEU A 171 5.35 -2.75 -18.22
CA LEU A 171 6.27 -1.81 -17.57
C LEU A 171 7.66 -2.40 -17.37
N LYS A 172 7.77 -3.70 -17.13
CA LYS A 172 9.05 -4.41 -17.01
C LYS A 172 9.88 -4.31 -18.30
N GLU A 173 9.25 -4.41 -19.46
CA GLU A 173 9.92 -4.25 -20.76
C GLU A 173 10.48 -2.82 -20.96
N ILE A 174 9.76 -1.80 -20.48
CA ILE A 174 10.18 -0.39 -20.57
C ILE A 174 11.32 -0.10 -19.60
N THR A 175 11.24 -0.64 -18.38
CA THR A 175 12.13 -0.25 -17.27
C THR A 175 13.40 -1.08 -17.17
N GLY A 176 13.37 -2.32 -17.66
CA GLY A 176 14.44 -3.30 -17.47
C GLY A 176 14.60 -3.80 -16.04
N LEU A 177 13.69 -3.44 -15.12
CA LEU A 177 13.73 -3.93 -13.74
C LEU A 177 13.39 -5.43 -13.70
N ASN A 178 14.11 -6.18 -12.88
CA ASN A 178 14.03 -7.63 -12.80
C ASN A 178 13.76 -8.12 -11.36
N GLU A 179 13.73 -9.43 -11.16
CA GLU A 179 13.49 -10.06 -9.86
C GLU A 179 14.57 -9.73 -8.82
N GLU A 180 15.80 -9.43 -9.24
CA GLU A 180 16.87 -8.99 -8.32
C GLU A 180 16.55 -7.62 -7.76
N TRP A 181 16.05 -6.71 -8.60
CA TRP A 181 15.56 -5.41 -8.13
C TRP A 181 14.38 -5.57 -7.16
N VAL A 182 13.41 -6.44 -7.46
CA VAL A 182 12.26 -6.69 -6.57
C VAL A 182 12.74 -7.13 -5.18
N SER A 183 13.66 -8.08 -5.14
CA SER A 183 14.22 -8.56 -3.87
C SER A 183 14.95 -7.45 -3.12
N ALA A 184 15.78 -6.67 -3.82
CA ALA A 184 16.53 -5.54 -3.23
C ALA A 184 15.58 -4.46 -2.68
N TYR A 185 14.50 -4.15 -3.39
CA TYR A 185 13.49 -3.18 -2.96
C TYR A 185 12.82 -3.58 -1.63
N PHE A 186 12.38 -4.83 -1.50
CA PHE A 186 11.76 -5.28 -0.25
C PHE A 186 12.78 -5.40 0.89
N LEU A 187 14.01 -5.81 0.61
CA LEU A 187 15.09 -5.85 1.61
C LEU A 187 15.44 -4.44 2.11
N GLU A 188 15.46 -3.43 1.24
CA GLU A 188 15.67 -2.04 1.64
C GLU A 188 14.55 -1.54 2.59
N GLN A 189 13.30 -1.93 2.35
CA GLN A 189 12.19 -1.64 3.28
C GLN A 189 12.39 -2.34 4.63
N GLU A 190 12.83 -3.59 4.64
CA GLU A 190 13.16 -4.30 5.87
C GLU A 190 14.26 -3.58 6.66
N ASP A 191 15.31 -3.11 5.98
CA ASP A 191 16.40 -2.37 6.63
C ASP A 191 15.89 -1.07 7.28
N ILE A 192 14.94 -0.37 6.63
CA ILE A 192 14.29 0.82 7.20
C ILE A 192 13.47 0.44 8.44
N LEU A 193 12.66 -0.60 8.33
CA LEU A 193 11.82 -1.11 9.43
C LEU A 193 12.68 -1.53 10.63
N LEU A 194 13.80 -2.23 10.39
CA LEU A 194 14.68 -2.75 11.44
C LEU A 194 15.40 -1.66 12.24
N LYS A 195 15.64 -0.49 11.64
CA LYS A 195 16.26 0.66 12.34
C LYS A 195 15.38 1.18 13.48
N ASP A 196 14.06 1.03 13.36
CA ASP A 196 13.11 1.50 14.37
C ASP A 196 11.98 0.47 14.61
N PHE A 197 12.38 -0.80 14.72
CA PHE A 197 11.50 -1.95 14.74
C PHE A 197 10.33 -1.85 15.75
N LYS A 198 10.63 -1.42 16.99
CA LYS A 198 9.60 -1.31 18.04
C LYS A 198 8.52 -0.29 17.69
N ASN A 199 8.90 0.87 17.15
CA ASN A 199 7.93 1.90 16.78
C ASN A 199 7.10 1.50 15.57
N TYR A 200 7.68 0.86 14.55
CA TYR A 200 6.92 0.30 13.44
C TYR A 200 5.93 -0.77 13.91
N LEU A 201 6.36 -1.69 14.77
CA LEU A 201 5.49 -2.72 15.31
C LEU A 201 4.33 -2.13 16.14
N LYS A 202 4.61 -1.14 16.99
CA LYS A 202 3.59 -0.42 17.76
C LYS A 202 2.57 0.29 16.84
N ALA A 203 3.05 0.98 15.82
CA ALA A 203 2.20 1.73 14.90
C ALA A 203 1.20 0.83 14.14
N ASP A 204 1.59 -0.42 13.85
CA ASP A 204 0.71 -1.39 13.20
C ASP A 204 0.15 -2.49 14.12
N THR A 205 0.17 -2.25 15.43
CA THR A 205 -0.56 -3.05 16.42
C THR A 205 -1.96 -2.47 16.61
N LYS A 206 -3.00 -3.29 16.40
CA LYS A 206 -4.41 -2.85 16.43
C LYS A 206 -5.26 -3.77 17.28
N LEU A 207 -6.14 -3.15 18.09
CA LEU A 207 -7.16 -3.79 18.87
C LEU A 207 -8.45 -3.93 18.07
N PHE A 208 -9.04 -5.12 18.10
CA PHE A 208 -10.30 -5.44 17.43
C PHE A 208 -11.32 -6.01 18.40
N ARG A 209 -12.59 -5.67 18.22
CA ARG A 209 -13.71 -6.30 18.90
C ARG A 209 -14.21 -7.46 18.05
N MET A 210 -14.10 -8.68 18.61
CA MET A 210 -14.51 -9.93 17.99
C MET A 210 -15.73 -10.51 18.74
N PRO A 211 -16.47 -11.47 18.14
CA PRO A 211 -17.61 -12.12 18.83
C PRO A 211 -17.22 -12.77 20.18
N PHE A 212 -15.99 -13.18 20.31
CA PHE A 212 -15.44 -13.83 21.51
C PHE A 212 -14.71 -12.86 22.48
N GLY A 213 -14.74 -11.56 22.23
CA GLY A 213 -14.07 -10.52 23.04
C GLY A 213 -13.06 -9.68 22.26
N GLU A 214 -12.21 -8.95 22.99
CA GLU A 214 -11.16 -8.14 22.36
C GLU A 214 -9.97 -9.00 21.95
N PHE A 215 -9.38 -8.69 20.79
CA PHE A 215 -8.24 -9.42 20.22
C PHE A 215 -7.25 -8.43 19.58
N VAL A 216 -5.96 -8.61 19.83
CA VAL A 216 -4.91 -7.73 19.31
C VAL A 216 -4.16 -8.41 18.16
N ILE A 217 -4.03 -7.72 17.04
CA ILE A 217 -3.26 -8.18 15.88
C ILE A 217 -2.24 -7.13 15.53
N ALA A 218 -0.96 -7.43 15.75
CA ALA A 218 0.16 -6.71 15.15
C ALA A 218 0.47 -7.28 13.78
N GLN A 219 0.97 -6.46 12.85
CA GLN A 219 1.40 -6.94 11.53
C GLN A 219 2.71 -6.25 11.11
N ILE A 220 3.61 -7.04 10.54
CA ILE A 220 4.81 -6.55 9.84
C ILE A 220 4.98 -7.33 8.56
N GLU A 221 5.12 -6.64 7.45
CA GLU A 221 5.31 -7.23 6.13
C GLU A 221 6.80 -7.26 5.82
N LEU A 222 7.34 -8.45 5.49
CA LEU A 222 8.77 -8.68 5.34
C LEU A 222 9.05 -9.50 4.08
N TRP A 223 10.18 -9.25 3.43
CA TRP A 223 10.64 -10.11 2.35
C TRP A 223 10.95 -11.50 2.85
N ASP A 224 11.73 -11.60 3.95
CA ASP A 224 11.94 -12.85 4.69
C ASP A 224 11.74 -12.69 6.19
N ALA A 225 10.54 -13.01 6.66
CA ALA A 225 10.18 -12.96 8.07
C ALA A 225 10.88 -14.00 8.95
N SER A 226 11.55 -15.01 8.38
CA SER A 226 12.05 -16.16 9.13
C SER A 226 13.12 -15.81 10.17
N THR A 227 13.98 -14.85 9.85
CA THR A 227 15.05 -14.38 10.75
C THR A 227 14.47 -13.48 11.83
N ILE A 228 13.64 -12.51 11.46
CA ILE A 228 13.10 -11.51 12.38
C ILE A 228 12.22 -12.14 13.44
N ILE A 229 11.34 -13.07 13.06
CA ILE A 229 10.48 -13.82 13.98
C ILE A 229 11.29 -14.63 15.01
N LYS A 230 12.52 -15.00 14.73
CA LYS A 230 13.39 -15.74 15.66
C LYS A 230 14.29 -14.82 16.49
N THR A 231 14.79 -13.75 15.90
CA THR A 231 15.83 -12.89 16.50
C THR A 231 15.27 -11.70 17.26
N LYS A 232 14.05 -11.24 16.91
CA LYS A 232 13.39 -10.07 17.49
C LYS A 232 12.30 -10.40 18.53
N THR A 233 12.28 -11.64 19.04
CA THR A 233 11.25 -12.10 20.00
C THR A 233 11.18 -11.26 21.26
N THR A 234 12.30 -10.77 21.77
CA THR A 234 12.36 -9.89 22.94
C THR A 234 11.64 -8.57 22.64
N GLU A 235 12.01 -7.90 21.53
CA GLU A 235 11.39 -6.63 21.15
C GLU A 235 9.90 -6.78 20.82
N ILE A 236 9.50 -7.90 20.19
CA ILE A 236 8.09 -8.22 19.93
C ILE A 236 7.33 -8.35 21.25
N ASN A 237 7.85 -9.15 22.18
CA ASN A 237 7.21 -9.35 23.48
C ASN A 237 7.13 -8.07 24.31
N ASP A 238 8.15 -7.21 24.26
CA ASP A 238 8.15 -5.91 24.93
C ASP A 238 7.00 -5.02 24.42
N VAL A 239 6.79 -4.96 23.09
CA VAL A 239 5.69 -4.20 22.51
C VAL A 239 4.34 -4.81 22.89
N MET A 240 4.22 -6.14 22.82
CA MET A 240 2.97 -6.84 23.13
C MET A 240 2.65 -6.88 24.62
N GLN A 241 3.60 -6.54 25.50
CA GLN A 241 3.37 -6.44 26.93
C GLN A 241 2.31 -5.38 27.30
N GLU A 242 2.19 -4.33 26.48
CA GLU A 242 1.12 -3.30 26.64
C GLU A 242 -0.29 -3.93 26.48
N HIS A 243 -0.38 -5.11 25.88
CA HIS A 243 -1.60 -5.86 25.60
C HIS A 243 -1.64 -7.22 26.31
N ALA A 244 -0.83 -7.45 27.36
CA ALA A 244 -0.63 -8.76 27.97
C ALA A 244 -1.92 -9.40 28.56
N SER A 245 -2.91 -8.57 28.91
CA SER A 245 -4.22 -9.03 29.44
C SER A 245 -5.19 -9.52 28.35
N LEU A 246 -4.88 -9.30 27.08
CA LEU A 246 -5.71 -9.65 25.92
C LEU A 246 -5.06 -10.77 25.10
N PRO A 247 -5.86 -11.59 24.40
CA PRO A 247 -5.31 -12.50 23.41
C PRO A 247 -4.72 -11.69 22.23
N TRP A 248 -3.52 -12.09 21.80
CA TRP A 248 -2.80 -11.38 20.75
C TRP A 248 -1.98 -12.29 19.85
N ILE A 249 -1.74 -11.83 18.65
CA ILE A 249 -0.78 -12.40 17.69
C ILE A 249 0.00 -11.32 16.98
N LEU A 250 1.17 -11.68 16.49
CA LEU A 250 1.87 -10.98 15.42
C LEU A 250 1.68 -11.78 14.12
N ASN A 251 1.09 -11.14 13.11
CA ASN A 251 1.04 -11.62 11.73
C ASN A 251 2.24 -11.09 10.97
N ALA A 252 3.09 -11.97 10.46
CA ALA A 252 4.27 -11.62 9.69
C ALA A 252 4.23 -12.27 8.30
N PRO A 253 3.58 -11.61 7.31
CA PRO A 253 3.66 -12.02 5.91
C PRO A 253 5.12 -12.17 5.46
N ASN A 254 5.45 -13.34 4.91
CA ASN A 254 6.75 -13.65 4.31
C ASN A 254 6.60 -13.60 2.79
N ILE A 255 6.90 -12.42 2.21
CA ILE A 255 6.58 -12.09 0.83
C ILE A 255 7.32 -13.00 -0.14
N SER A 256 8.60 -13.27 0.10
CA SER A 256 9.43 -14.10 -0.78
C SER A 256 8.86 -15.51 -1.01
N ASN A 257 8.22 -16.07 0.02
CA ASN A 257 7.74 -17.45 0.01
C ASN A 257 6.20 -17.59 -0.05
N GLY A 258 5.45 -16.49 0.14
CA GLY A 258 3.99 -16.46 -0.04
C GLY A 258 3.19 -17.14 1.06
N PHE A 259 3.68 -17.15 2.29
CA PHE A 259 2.97 -17.60 3.49
C PHE A 259 3.23 -16.64 4.67
N ASN A 260 2.54 -16.83 5.79
CA ASN A 260 2.81 -16.02 6.98
C ASN A 260 3.46 -16.85 8.08
N TYR A 261 4.35 -16.22 8.81
CA TYR A 261 4.60 -16.62 10.19
C TYR A 261 3.58 -15.92 11.11
N ILE A 262 2.99 -16.70 12.00
CA ILE A 262 2.18 -16.18 13.10
C ILE A 262 2.97 -16.44 14.40
N TYR A 263 3.24 -15.38 15.15
CA TYR A 263 3.95 -15.49 16.43
C TYR A 263 3.07 -15.05 17.58
N SER A 264 3.10 -15.80 18.67
CA SER A 264 2.49 -15.41 19.95
C SER A 264 3.05 -16.23 21.11
N THR A 265 3.30 -15.55 22.25
CA THR A 265 3.52 -16.20 23.55
C THR A 265 2.22 -16.28 24.38
N ASN A 266 1.14 -15.64 23.89
CA ASN A 266 -0.17 -15.64 24.57
C ASN A 266 -0.92 -16.94 24.29
N LYS A 267 -1.22 -17.71 25.35
CA LYS A 267 -1.86 -19.03 25.22
C LYS A 267 -3.25 -18.97 24.57
N GLU A 268 -4.03 -17.96 24.91
CA GLU A 268 -5.38 -17.81 24.37
C GLU A 268 -5.34 -17.33 22.91
N GLY A 269 -4.45 -16.42 22.57
CA GLY A 269 -4.20 -16.01 21.18
C GLY A 269 -3.82 -17.19 20.29
N LYS A 270 -2.90 -18.06 20.76
CA LYS A 270 -2.54 -19.29 20.04
C LYS A 270 -3.74 -20.22 19.85
N ARG A 271 -4.50 -20.50 20.94
CA ARG A 271 -5.68 -21.37 20.88
C ARG A 271 -6.70 -20.89 19.84
N ILE A 272 -7.04 -19.61 19.88
CA ILE A 272 -8.01 -19.02 18.94
C ILE A 272 -7.53 -19.18 17.49
N ILE A 273 -6.26 -18.86 17.22
CA ILE A 273 -5.71 -18.93 15.87
C ILE A 273 -5.60 -20.38 15.36
N GLU A 274 -5.19 -21.32 16.21
CA GLU A 274 -5.18 -22.76 15.86
C GLU A 274 -6.55 -23.26 15.43
N GLU A 275 -7.58 -22.89 16.22
CA GLU A 275 -8.97 -23.28 15.95
C GLU A 275 -9.51 -22.63 14.66
N LYS A 276 -9.31 -21.31 14.50
CA LYS A 276 -9.93 -20.54 13.43
C LYS A 276 -9.23 -20.64 12.09
N LEU A 277 -7.92 -20.72 12.07
CA LEU A 277 -7.12 -20.85 10.85
C LEU A 277 -6.76 -22.31 10.53
N ASN A 278 -7.10 -23.26 11.40
CA ASN A 278 -6.74 -24.68 11.26
C ASN A 278 -5.23 -24.89 11.05
N ILE A 279 -4.41 -24.18 11.82
CA ILE A 279 -2.94 -24.28 11.81
C ILE A 279 -2.45 -24.73 13.18
N LYS A 280 -1.17 -25.08 13.31
CA LYS A 280 -0.58 -25.52 14.57
C LYS A 280 0.65 -24.70 14.93
N PHE A 281 0.72 -24.27 16.19
CA PHE A 281 1.94 -23.68 16.74
C PHE A 281 2.98 -24.75 17.10
N ILE A 282 4.22 -24.52 16.68
CA ILE A 282 5.40 -25.26 17.17
C ILE A 282 6.18 -24.26 18.04
N GLY A 283 6.11 -24.45 19.37
CA GLY A 283 6.53 -23.41 20.30
C GLY A 283 5.63 -22.18 20.23
N ASP A 284 6.20 -21.05 19.86
CA ASP A 284 5.49 -19.77 19.74
C ASP A 284 5.24 -19.33 18.30
N ILE A 285 5.54 -20.19 17.31
CA ILE A 285 5.45 -19.88 15.88
C ILE A 285 4.53 -20.89 15.19
N ALA A 286 3.63 -20.38 14.36
CA ALA A 286 2.87 -21.16 13.38
C ALA A 286 3.12 -20.63 11.97
N LYS A 287 2.73 -21.40 10.94
CA LYS A 287 2.77 -20.99 9.53
C LYS A 287 1.40 -21.16 8.90
N THR A 288 1.04 -20.26 8.01
CA THR A 288 -0.11 -20.42 7.14
C THR A 288 0.29 -21.14 5.85
N ASP A 289 -0.67 -21.63 5.10
CA ASP A 289 -0.46 -22.27 3.80
C ASP A 289 -0.34 -21.27 2.64
N ARG A 290 -0.80 -20.04 2.84
CA ARG A 290 -0.72 -18.93 1.87
C ARG A 290 -0.48 -17.59 2.58
N LEU A 291 -0.12 -16.55 1.81
CA LEU A 291 -0.02 -15.20 2.33
C LEU A 291 -1.42 -14.66 2.69
N MET A 292 -1.55 -14.10 3.88
CA MET A 292 -2.78 -13.53 4.42
C MET A 292 -2.51 -12.19 5.09
N MET A 293 -3.29 -11.18 4.71
CA MET A 293 -3.25 -9.90 5.39
C MET A 293 -4.15 -9.90 6.63
N ARG A 294 -3.89 -9.01 7.58
CA ARG A 294 -4.70 -8.85 8.80
C ARG A 294 -6.20 -8.78 8.52
N LYS A 295 -6.62 -8.09 7.44
CA LYS A 295 -8.04 -8.00 7.06
C LYS A 295 -8.66 -9.36 6.75
N GLU A 296 -7.89 -10.29 6.16
CA GLU A 296 -8.38 -11.65 5.88
C GLU A 296 -8.47 -12.48 7.16
N ILE A 297 -7.42 -12.41 8.01
CA ILE A 297 -7.45 -13.06 9.31
C ILE A 297 -8.67 -12.59 10.11
N MET A 298 -8.90 -11.27 10.15
CA MET A 298 -10.07 -10.70 10.80
C MET A 298 -11.40 -11.24 10.25
N LYS A 299 -11.55 -11.34 8.92
CA LYS A 299 -12.77 -11.89 8.31
C LYS A 299 -13.04 -13.32 8.78
N ILE A 300 -11.99 -14.15 8.88
CA ILE A 300 -12.11 -15.52 9.38
C ILE A 300 -12.49 -15.52 10.86
N LEU A 301 -11.89 -14.66 11.68
CA LEU A 301 -12.19 -14.54 13.10
C LEU A 301 -13.63 -14.04 13.36
N LEU A 302 -14.18 -13.22 12.46
CA LEU A 302 -15.55 -12.69 12.55
C LEU A 302 -16.61 -13.67 12.02
N ALA A 303 -16.28 -14.60 11.13
CA ALA A 303 -17.21 -15.50 10.45
C ALA A 303 -17.68 -16.69 11.30
N SER A 304 -17.46 -16.67 12.60
CA SER A 304 -17.68 -17.81 13.51
C SER A 304 -18.73 -17.58 14.55
#